data_1d2de802b40f5d688204a2ed67ded045
#
_entry.id   1d2de802b40f5d688204a2ed67ded045
#
_cell.length_a   1.000
_cell.length_b   1.000
_cell.length_c   1.000
_cell.angle_alpha   90.00
_cell.angle_beta   90.00
_cell.angle_gamma   90.00
#
_symmetry.space_group_name_H-M   'P 1'
#
loop_
_entity.id
_entity.type
_entity.pdbx_description
1 polymer ?
#
loop_
_entity_poly.entity_id
_entity_poly.type
_entity_poly.pdbx_seq_one_letter_code
_entity_poly.pdbx_strand_id
1 'polypeptide(L)'
;ALYAEALMNLQPWDYWTETGEPKGRTADIVSVLETVLEIAPNHPGALHYYIHAGEASQTPERAEAAADRLAHLVPGSSHLTHMPSHIYGRLGRYADAADANARAVAADRKYLAKAQEQDYYGLYILHNLHFLAYAAMMEGRYATAIKAAREIETHVPKTFMERYPQIADGWAAAAPHVLIRFGRWQEILDLEDYPQDRPISRAMRHYARSITHSALGRTDEARVEIEAFNKVAA
;
A
#
# COMPACT_ATOMS: atom_id res chain seq x y z
N ALA A 1 -7.07 21.33 -12.99
CA ALA A 1 -6.60 20.46 -11.89
C ALA A 1 -7.18 20.91 -10.55
N LEU A 2 -6.93 22.16 -10.08
CA LEU A 2 -7.38 22.63 -8.75
C LEU A 2 -8.91 22.57 -8.55
N TYR A 3 -9.71 22.84 -9.58
CA TYR A 3 -11.16 22.69 -9.49
C TYR A 3 -11.58 21.23 -9.28
N ALA A 4 -10.93 20.28 -9.95
CA ALA A 4 -11.20 18.86 -9.74
C ALA A 4 -10.80 18.45 -8.32
N GLU A 5 -9.66 18.89 -7.82
CA GLU A 5 -9.22 18.65 -6.43
C GLU A 5 -10.25 19.19 -5.41
N ALA A 6 -10.74 20.43 -5.62
CA ALA A 6 -11.76 21.01 -4.75
C ALA A 6 -13.04 20.16 -4.71
N LEU A 7 -13.46 19.59 -5.84
CA LEU A 7 -14.58 18.66 -5.88
C LEU A 7 -14.26 17.33 -5.18
N MET A 8 -13.05 16.79 -5.34
CA MET A 8 -12.59 15.58 -4.67
C MET A 8 -12.61 15.73 -3.14
N ASN A 9 -12.26 16.92 -2.63
CA ASN A 9 -12.27 17.22 -1.19
C ASN A 9 -13.68 17.29 -0.58
N LEU A 10 -14.72 17.43 -1.38
CA LEU A 10 -16.11 17.38 -0.90
C LEU A 10 -16.61 15.96 -0.60
N GLN A 11 -15.97 14.94 -1.20
CA GLN A 11 -16.30 13.53 -1.03
C GLN A 11 -15.02 12.67 -1.05
N PRO A 12 -14.10 12.81 -0.07
CA PRO A 12 -12.79 12.17 -0.10
C PRO A 12 -12.90 10.64 -0.22
N TRP A 13 -12.28 10.07 -1.25
CA TRP A 13 -12.20 8.62 -1.52
C TRP A 13 -13.53 7.92 -1.84
N ASP A 14 -14.67 8.60 -1.77
CA ASP A 14 -16.00 8.03 -1.99
C ASP A 14 -16.53 8.33 -3.39
N TYR A 15 -15.78 7.93 -4.44
CA TYR A 15 -16.07 8.30 -5.82
C TYR A 15 -17.00 7.35 -6.57
N TRP A 16 -17.03 6.07 -6.18
CA TRP A 16 -17.76 5.03 -6.92
C TRP A 16 -18.63 4.20 -5.99
N THR A 17 -19.78 3.74 -6.51
CA THR A 17 -20.59 2.71 -5.85
C THR A 17 -19.95 1.33 -6.04
N GLU A 18 -20.43 0.34 -5.29
CA GLU A 18 -20.03 -1.07 -5.46
C GLU A 18 -20.35 -1.59 -6.87
N THR A 19 -21.36 -1.02 -7.54
CA THR A 19 -21.78 -1.37 -8.91
C THR A 19 -21.00 -0.59 -9.97
N GLY A 20 -20.09 0.31 -9.58
CA GLY A 20 -19.25 1.10 -10.49
C GLY A 20 -19.89 2.40 -11.01
N GLU A 21 -21.04 2.79 -10.46
CA GLU A 21 -21.67 4.06 -10.81
C GLU A 21 -20.96 5.22 -10.10
N PRO A 22 -20.79 6.39 -10.77
CA PRO A 22 -20.15 7.54 -10.17
C PRO A 22 -21.02 8.14 -9.06
N LYS A 23 -20.44 8.37 -7.88
CA LYS A 23 -21.09 9.04 -6.75
C LYS A 23 -20.88 10.56 -6.80
N GLY A 24 -21.87 11.32 -6.34
CA GLY A 24 -21.78 12.77 -6.18
C GLY A 24 -21.31 13.49 -7.44
N ARG A 25 -20.15 14.13 -7.35
CA ARG A 25 -19.54 14.91 -8.45
C ARG A 25 -18.42 14.15 -9.20
N THR A 26 -18.33 12.83 -9.06
CA THR A 26 -17.25 12.02 -9.66
C THR A 26 -17.22 12.13 -11.19
N ALA A 27 -18.38 12.15 -11.86
CA ALA A 27 -18.44 12.32 -13.30
C ALA A 27 -17.86 13.68 -13.74
N ASP A 28 -18.13 14.75 -13.01
CA ASP A 28 -17.58 16.09 -13.27
C ASP A 28 -16.05 16.10 -13.00
N ILE A 29 -15.60 15.47 -11.92
CA ILE A 29 -14.16 15.35 -11.59
C ILE A 29 -13.42 14.71 -12.76
N VAL A 30 -13.90 13.56 -13.24
CA VAL A 30 -13.30 12.83 -14.36
C VAL A 30 -13.29 13.68 -15.62
N SER A 31 -14.43 14.26 -16.00
CA SER A 31 -14.55 15.11 -17.21
C SER A 31 -13.61 16.32 -17.20
N VAL A 32 -13.52 17.00 -16.05
CA VAL A 32 -12.59 18.14 -15.90
C VAL A 32 -11.14 17.71 -16.03
N LEU A 33 -10.76 16.57 -15.43
CA LEU A 33 -9.39 16.06 -15.52
C LEU A 33 -9.05 15.63 -16.95
N GLU A 34 -9.95 14.96 -17.64
CA GLU A 34 -9.78 14.58 -19.06
C GLU A 34 -9.61 15.82 -19.95
N THR A 35 -10.43 16.84 -19.75
CA THR A 35 -10.28 18.14 -20.47
C THR A 35 -8.91 18.78 -20.21
N VAL A 36 -8.42 18.76 -18.97
CA VAL A 36 -7.07 19.27 -18.66
C VAL A 36 -6.00 18.45 -19.37
N LEU A 37 -6.12 17.12 -19.39
CA LEU A 37 -5.15 16.23 -20.01
C LEU A 37 -5.17 16.30 -21.55
N GLU A 38 -6.28 16.68 -22.17
CA GLU A 38 -6.35 17.00 -23.60
C GLU A 38 -5.52 18.25 -23.93
N ILE A 39 -5.63 19.30 -23.12
CA ILE A 39 -4.93 20.58 -23.32
C ILE A 39 -3.45 20.47 -22.90
N ALA A 40 -3.18 19.79 -21.78
CA ALA A 40 -1.87 19.65 -21.17
C ALA A 40 -1.59 18.19 -20.77
N PRO A 41 -1.24 17.31 -21.72
CA PRO A 41 -1.11 15.87 -21.50
C PRO A 41 -0.11 15.44 -20.42
N ASN A 42 0.85 16.30 -20.12
CA ASN A 42 1.90 16.06 -19.11
C ASN A 42 1.72 16.93 -17.86
N HIS A 43 0.50 17.40 -17.56
CA HIS A 43 0.24 18.16 -16.33
C HIS A 43 0.29 17.21 -15.10
N PRO A 44 1.32 17.26 -14.24
CA PRO A 44 1.53 16.22 -13.22
C PRO A 44 0.39 16.12 -12.21
N GLY A 45 -0.19 17.26 -11.78
CA GLY A 45 -1.33 17.26 -10.86
C GLY A 45 -2.62 16.69 -11.49
N ALA A 46 -2.86 16.90 -12.79
CA ALA A 46 -4.02 16.30 -13.44
C ALA A 46 -3.85 14.78 -13.62
N LEU A 47 -2.66 14.33 -14.01
CA LEU A 47 -2.33 12.90 -14.07
C LEU A 47 -2.51 12.22 -12.72
N HIS A 48 -2.01 12.84 -11.66
CA HIS A 48 -2.12 12.36 -10.27
C HIS A 48 -3.59 12.20 -9.84
N TYR A 49 -4.39 13.25 -9.97
CA TYR A 49 -5.79 13.20 -9.57
C TYR A 49 -6.63 12.27 -10.46
N TYR A 50 -6.29 12.14 -11.73
CA TYR A 50 -6.97 11.21 -12.63
C TYR A 50 -6.72 9.75 -12.27
N ILE A 51 -5.51 9.42 -11.80
CA ILE A 51 -5.21 8.11 -11.22
C ILE A 51 -6.07 7.85 -9.99
N HIS A 52 -6.13 8.77 -9.03
CA HIS A 52 -6.97 8.62 -7.85
C HIS A 52 -8.46 8.52 -8.15
N ALA A 53 -8.95 9.31 -9.11
CA ALA A 53 -10.35 9.21 -9.52
C ALA A 53 -10.67 7.87 -10.19
N GLY A 54 -9.70 7.28 -10.92
CA GLY A 54 -9.88 6.06 -11.71
C GLY A 54 -9.57 4.76 -10.98
N GLU A 55 -8.71 4.78 -9.97
CA GLU A 55 -8.18 3.55 -9.33
C GLU A 55 -9.26 2.66 -8.71
N ALA A 56 -10.32 3.24 -8.13
CA ALA A 56 -11.42 2.50 -7.52
C ALA A 56 -12.59 2.23 -8.50
N SER A 57 -12.49 2.70 -9.75
CA SER A 57 -13.51 2.44 -10.78
C SER A 57 -13.48 0.98 -11.24
N GLN A 58 -14.53 0.58 -11.97
CA GLN A 58 -14.56 -0.72 -12.66
C GLN A 58 -13.76 -0.71 -13.98
N THR A 59 -13.28 0.46 -14.41
CA THR A 59 -12.52 0.66 -15.66
C THR A 59 -11.19 1.37 -15.39
N PRO A 60 -10.31 0.82 -14.50
CA PRO A 60 -9.04 1.46 -14.16
C PRO A 60 -8.09 1.61 -15.35
N GLU A 61 -8.26 0.83 -16.42
CA GLU A 61 -7.50 0.92 -17.67
C GLU A 61 -7.62 2.28 -18.35
N ARG A 62 -8.68 3.05 -18.10
CA ARG A 62 -8.82 4.43 -18.62
C ARG A 62 -7.71 5.35 -18.11
N ALA A 63 -7.16 5.08 -16.93
CA ALA A 63 -6.07 5.85 -16.35
C ALA A 63 -4.67 5.28 -16.68
N GLU A 64 -4.56 4.19 -17.45
CA GLU A 64 -3.27 3.57 -17.77
C GLU A 64 -2.31 4.52 -18.49
N ALA A 65 -2.77 5.22 -19.51
CA ALA A 65 -1.95 6.19 -20.23
C ALA A 65 -1.51 7.37 -19.34
N ALA A 66 -2.32 7.75 -18.35
CA ALA A 66 -1.95 8.76 -17.37
C ALA A 66 -0.87 8.25 -16.41
N ALA A 67 -1.00 7.00 -15.97
CA ALA A 67 0.00 6.33 -15.13
C ALA A 67 1.35 6.22 -15.87
N ASP A 68 1.37 5.76 -17.12
CA ASP A 68 2.59 5.64 -17.92
C ASP A 68 3.30 6.99 -18.12
N ARG A 69 2.56 8.07 -18.35
CA ARG A 69 3.13 9.42 -18.46
C ARG A 69 3.70 9.91 -17.14
N LEU A 70 2.99 9.71 -16.03
CA LEU A 70 3.41 10.19 -14.72
C LEU A 70 4.64 9.45 -14.19
N ALA A 71 4.84 8.18 -14.57
CA ALA A 71 5.87 7.28 -14.05
C ALA A 71 7.29 7.86 -14.04
N HIS A 72 7.59 8.77 -14.98
CA HIS A 72 8.94 9.34 -15.16
C HIS A 72 8.96 10.87 -15.15
N LEU A 73 7.81 11.51 -14.99
CA LEU A 73 7.66 12.95 -15.19
C LEU A 73 8.29 13.77 -14.05
N VAL A 74 8.17 13.31 -12.80
CA VAL A 74 8.63 14.04 -11.61
C VAL A 74 9.42 13.12 -10.68
N PRO A 75 10.63 12.66 -11.09
CA PRO A 75 11.39 11.63 -10.36
C PRO A 75 11.87 12.05 -8.97
N GLY A 76 11.84 13.35 -8.67
CA GLY A 76 12.17 13.89 -7.34
C GLY A 76 11.01 13.85 -6.35
N SER A 77 9.77 13.65 -6.82
CA SER A 77 8.59 13.52 -5.98
C SER A 77 8.28 12.05 -5.76
N SER A 78 8.53 11.55 -4.57
CA SER A 78 8.27 10.16 -4.19
C SER A 78 6.80 9.79 -4.46
N HIS A 79 5.86 10.58 -3.96
CA HIS A 79 4.44 10.32 -4.12
C HIS A 79 4.01 10.27 -5.59
N LEU A 80 4.42 11.22 -6.42
CA LEU A 80 4.08 11.21 -7.85
C LEU A 80 4.73 10.04 -8.61
N THR A 81 5.91 9.60 -8.18
CA THR A 81 6.61 8.44 -8.74
C THR A 81 5.91 7.12 -8.36
N HIS A 82 5.32 7.05 -7.17
CA HIS A 82 4.54 5.91 -6.68
C HIS A 82 3.16 5.80 -7.37
N MET A 83 2.50 6.92 -7.65
CA MET A 83 1.11 6.97 -8.12
C MET A 83 0.74 6.02 -9.27
N PRO A 84 1.58 5.81 -10.30
CA PRO A 84 1.29 4.84 -11.36
C PRO A 84 1.00 3.44 -10.86
N SER A 85 1.58 3.04 -9.72
CA SER A 85 1.42 1.69 -9.16
C SER A 85 -0.02 1.38 -8.72
N HIS A 86 -0.84 2.38 -8.43
CA HIS A 86 -2.27 2.21 -8.16
C HIS A 86 -3.00 1.60 -9.36
N ILE A 87 -2.70 2.09 -10.55
CA ILE A 87 -3.30 1.58 -11.80
C ILE A 87 -2.61 0.28 -12.21
N TYR A 88 -1.28 0.22 -12.19
CA TYR A 88 -0.53 -0.98 -12.55
C TYR A 88 -0.95 -2.21 -11.73
N GLY A 89 -1.13 -2.03 -10.42
CA GLY A 89 -1.63 -3.10 -9.54
C GLY A 89 -3.02 -3.60 -9.91
N ARG A 90 -3.92 -2.68 -10.33
CA ARG A 90 -5.28 -3.02 -10.80
C ARG A 90 -5.27 -3.76 -12.16
N LEU A 91 -4.29 -3.49 -13.00
CA LEU A 91 -4.15 -4.09 -14.34
C LEU A 91 -3.27 -5.35 -14.36
N GLY A 92 -2.74 -5.78 -13.22
CA GLY A 92 -1.84 -6.92 -13.15
C GLY A 92 -0.41 -6.64 -13.65
N ARG A 93 -0.06 -5.37 -13.92
CA ARG A 93 1.29 -4.92 -14.30
C ARG A 93 2.19 -4.80 -13.06
N TYR A 94 2.34 -5.92 -12.34
CA TYR A 94 3.02 -5.91 -11.03
C TYR A 94 4.50 -5.55 -11.11
N ALA A 95 5.19 -5.89 -12.21
CA ALA A 95 6.58 -5.49 -12.44
C ALA A 95 6.72 -3.96 -12.45
N ASP A 96 5.87 -3.28 -13.23
CA ASP A 96 5.85 -1.82 -13.32
C ASP A 96 5.48 -1.17 -11.98
N ALA A 97 4.53 -1.79 -11.25
CA ALA A 97 4.15 -1.34 -9.90
C ALA A 97 5.32 -1.47 -8.91
N ALA A 98 6.04 -2.58 -8.91
CA ALA A 98 7.21 -2.79 -8.05
C ALA A 98 8.33 -1.79 -8.38
N ASP A 99 8.61 -1.55 -9.65
CA ASP A 99 9.64 -0.61 -10.09
C ASP A 99 9.28 0.85 -9.73
N ALA A 100 8.02 1.25 -9.90
CA ALA A 100 7.54 2.58 -9.49
C ALA A 100 7.75 2.79 -7.99
N ASN A 101 7.36 1.82 -7.16
CA ASN A 101 7.52 1.91 -5.71
C ASN A 101 8.99 1.84 -5.28
N ALA A 102 9.84 1.05 -5.94
CA ALA A 102 11.27 1.03 -5.64
C ALA A 102 11.92 2.40 -5.91
N ARG A 103 11.52 3.09 -7.01
CA ARG A 103 11.97 4.46 -7.28
C ARG A 103 11.42 5.47 -6.27
N ALA A 104 10.16 5.33 -5.88
CA ALA A 104 9.54 6.18 -4.86
C ALA A 104 10.27 6.06 -3.50
N VAL A 105 10.51 4.84 -3.03
CA VAL A 105 11.29 4.57 -1.80
C VAL A 105 12.70 5.17 -1.89
N ALA A 106 13.35 5.09 -3.05
CA ALA A 106 14.67 5.70 -3.25
C ALA A 106 14.61 7.25 -3.18
N ALA A 107 13.53 7.87 -3.65
CA ALA A 107 13.30 9.30 -3.52
C ALA A 107 13.02 9.69 -2.07
N ASP A 108 12.19 8.92 -1.35
CA ASP A 108 11.93 9.11 0.09
C ASP A 108 13.21 9.09 0.91
N ARG A 109 14.06 8.09 0.70
CA ARG A 109 15.35 7.99 1.41
C ARG A 109 16.25 9.21 1.19
N LYS A 110 16.27 9.74 -0.04
CA LYS A 110 17.03 10.96 -0.35
C LYS A 110 16.49 12.19 0.37
N TYR A 111 15.16 12.28 0.50
CA TYR A 111 14.50 13.35 1.23
C TYR A 111 14.75 13.22 2.74
N LEU A 112 14.48 12.04 3.32
CA LEU A 112 14.63 11.76 4.74
C LEU A 112 16.07 11.93 5.25
N ALA A 113 17.07 11.66 4.40
CA ALA A 113 18.48 11.92 4.73
C ALA A 113 18.81 13.40 4.94
N LYS A 114 17.95 14.32 4.47
CA LYS A 114 18.12 15.77 4.59
C LYS A 114 17.09 16.43 5.52
N ALA A 115 15.95 15.76 5.76
CA ALA A 115 14.89 16.28 6.61
C ALA A 115 15.31 16.24 8.08
N GLN A 116 15.07 17.36 8.80
CA GLN A 116 15.35 17.44 10.24
C GLN A 116 14.29 16.74 11.08
N GLU A 117 13.05 16.69 10.59
CA GLU A 117 11.90 16.02 11.22
C GLU A 117 11.23 15.10 10.22
N GLN A 118 10.82 13.91 10.66
CA GLN A 118 10.32 12.85 9.79
C GLN A 118 8.83 12.55 10.02
N ASP A 119 8.16 13.26 10.91
CA ASP A 119 6.80 13.00 11.41
C ASP A 119 5.82 12.41 10.38
N TYR A 120 5.03 13.24 9.76
CA TYR A 120 4.00 12.80 8.82
C TYR A 120 4.58 12.21 7.52
N TYR A 121 5.76 12.71 7.09
CA TYR A 121 6.39 12.23 5.86
C TYR A 121 6.85 10.77 5.95
N GLY A 122 7.15 10.28 7.14
CA GLY A 122 7.45 8.87 7.37
C GLY A 122 6.35 7.91 6.92
N LEU A 123 5.09 8.37 6.83
CA LEU A 123 3.98 7.56 6.34
C LEU A 123 4.06 7.27 4.83
N TYR A 124 4.60 8.19 4.04
CA TYR A 124 4.75 7.98 2.60
C TYR A 124 5.71 6.84 2.28
N ILE A 125 6.86 6.76 2.96
CA ILE A 125 7.79 5.65 2.75
C ILE A 125 7.18 4.30 3.18
N LEU A 126 6.41 4.27 4.27
CA LEU A 126 5.70 3.05 4.69
C LEU A 126 4.68 2.61 3.65
N HIS A 127 3.91 3.55 3.11
CA HIS A 127 2.93 3.31 2.05
C HIS A 127 3.61 2.75 0.78
N ASN A 128 4.69 3.37 0.33
CA ASN A 128 5.44 2.93 -0.84
C ASN A 128 6.07 1.53 -0.63
N LEU A 129 6.58 1.25 0.58
CA LEU A 129 7.11 -0.07 0.95
C LEU A 129 6.00 -1.15 0.95
N HIS A 130 4.78 -0.83 1.42
CA HIS A 130 3.63 -1.73 1.35
C HIS A 130 3.28 -2.11 -0.08
N PHE A 131 3.17 -1.10 -0.97
CA PHE A 131 2.93 -1.34 -2.39
C PHE A 131 4.06 -2.14 -3.05
N LEU A 132 5.32 -1.85 -2.70
CA LEU A 132 6.46 -2.62 -3.18
C LEU A 132 6.40 -4.08 -2.73
N ALA A 133 6.11 -4.32 -1.44
CA ALA A 133 5.97 -5.67 -0.90
C ALA A 133 4.83 -6.43 -1.61
N TYR A 134 3.67 -5.79 -1.77
CA TYR A 134 2.52 -6.38 -2.45
C TYR A 134 2.83 -6.71 -3.93
N ALA A 135 3.33 -5.75 -4.69
CA ALA A 135 3.65 -5.96 -6.10
C ALA A 135 4.70 -7.08 -6.27
N ALA A 136 5.74 -7.08 -5.45
CA ALA A 136 6.77 -8.12 -5.47
C ALA A 136 6.22 -9.51 -5.06
N MET A 137 5.26 -9.58 -4.14
CA MET A 137 4.55 -10.83 -3.82
C MET A 137 3.78 -11.37 -5.03
N MET A 138 3.12 -10.49 -5.78
CA MET A 138 2.35 -10.91 -6.96
C MET A 138 3.24 -11.36 -8.12
N GLU A 139 4.46 -10.83 -8.21
CA GLU A 139 5.49 -11.27 -9.18
C GLU A 139 6.25 -12.54 -8.76
N GLY A 140 6.09 -13.02 -7.53
CA GLY A 140 6.89 -14.13 -7.00
C GLY A 140 8.31 -13.73 -6.57
N ARG A 141 8.60 -12.46 -6.35
CA ARG A 141 9.92 -11.93 -5.94
C ARG A 141 10.07 -11.88 -4.42
N TYR A 142 10.27 -13.05 -3.80
CA TYR A 142 10.36 -13.19 -2.34
C TYR A 142 11.36 -12.23 -1.70
N ALA A 143 12.59 -12.17 -2.19
CA ALA A 143 13.65 -11.36 -1.58
C ALA A 143 13.29 -9.86 -1.52
N THR A 144 12.65 -9.33 -2.57
CA THR A 144 12.19 -7.95 -2.61
C THR A 144 11.00 -7.75 -1.67
N ALA A 145 10.02 -8.64 -1.69
CA ALA A 145 8.83 -8.56 -0.87
C ALA A 145 9.14 -8.59 0.63
N ILE A 146 9.94 -9.56 1.07
CA ILE A 146 10.28 -9.71 2.49
C ILE A 146 11.17 -8.58 2.99
N LYS A 147 12.09 -8.08 2.16
CA LYS A 147 12.91 -6.93 2.50
C LYS A 147 12.05 -5.69 2.74
N ALA A 148 11.13 -5.39 1.82
CA ALA A 148 10.23 -4.25 1.94
C ALA A 148 9.33 -4.38 3.18
N ALA A 149 8.74 -5.56 3.41
CA ALA A 149 7.86 -5.81 4.55
C ALA A 149 8.58 -5.66 5.90
N ARG A 150 9.81 -6.17 6.03
CA ARG A 150 10.62 -6.00 7.26
C ARG A 150 11.08 -4.56 7.45
N GLU A 151 11.31 -3.83 6.37
CA GLU A 151 11.69 -2.42 6.43
C GLU A 151 10.53 -1.56 6.96
N ILE A 152 9.27 -1.90 6.65
CA ILE A 152 8.09 -1.23 7.24
C ILE A 152 8.15 -1.28 8.76
N GLU A 153 8.38 -2.47 9.32
CA GLU A 153 8.43 -2.68 10.78
C GLU A 153 9.45 -1.76 11.50
N THR A 154 10.58 -1.50 10.84
CA THR A 154 11.67 -0.69 11.40
C THR A 154 11.50 0.82 11.18
N HIS A 155 10.62 1.23 10.24
CA HIS A 155 10.45 2.63 9.85
C HIS A 155 9.19 3.28 10.41
N VAL A 156 8.33 2.55 11.14
CA VAL A 156 7.16 3.15 11.80
C VAL A 156 7.65 4.17 12.85
N PRO A 157 7.36 5.48 12.69
CA PRO A 157 7.80 6.48 13.64
C PRO A 157 7.18 6.22 15.03
N LYS A 158 7.97 6.37 16.09
CA LYS A 158 7.48 6.18 17.48
C LYS A 158 6.30 7.11 17.78
N THR A 159 6.39 8.37 17.39
CA THR A 159 5.32 9.35 17.55
C THR A 159 4.02 8.93 16.85
N PHE A 160 4.12 8.28 15.69
CA PHE A 160 2.97 7.75 14.97
C PHE A 160 2.40 6.50 15.67
N MET A 161 3.25 5.62 16.17
CA MET A 161 2.82 4.47 16.97
C MET A 161 2.10 4.89 18.25
N GLU A 162 2.59 5.94 18.94
CA GLU A 162 1.97 6.47 20.14
C GLU A 162 0.62 7.17 19.86
N ARG A 163 0.52 7.89 18.75
CA ARG A 163 -0.66 8.68 18.41
C ARG A 163 -1.77 7.88 17.72
N TYR A 164 -1.39 6.88 16.91
CA TYR A 164 -2.30 6.06 16.10
C TYR A 164 -1.91 4.57 16.17
N PRO A 165 -1.92 3.96 17.35
CA PRO A 165 -1.35 2.64 17.58
C PRO A 165 -1.96 1.56 16.68
N GLN A 166 -3.29 1.58 16.45
CA GLN A 166 -3.96 0.57 15.64
C GLN A 166 -3.55 0.66 14.17
N ILE A 167 -3.43 1.87 13.62
CA ILE A 167 -3.02 2.07 12.22
C ILE A 167 -1.55 1.68 12.06
N ALA A 168 -0.70 2.14 12.95
CA ALA A 168 0.73 1.90 12.91
C ALA A 168 1.07 0.40 13.09
N ASP A 169 0.39 -0.28 14.03
CA ASP A 169 0.55 -1.72 14.26
C ASP A 169 0.02 -2.55 13.08
N GLY A 170 -1.09 -2.14 12.46
CA GLY A 170 -1.62 -2.78 11.25
C GLY A 170 -0.63 -2.72 10.08
N TRP A 171 0.07 -1.60 9.93
CA TRP A 171 1.09 -1.46 8.89
C TRP A 171 2.34 -2.29 9.19
N ALA A 172 2.76 -2.36 10.45
CA ALA A 172 3.91 -3.13 10.86
C ALA A 172 3.74 -4.65 10.65
N ALA A 173 2.51 -5.14 10.58
CA ALA A 173 2.20 -6.57 10.42
C ALA A 173 2.35 -7.11 8.97
N ALA A 174 3.19 -6.52 8.13
CA ALA A 174 3.33 -6.89 6.72
C ALA A 174 4.13 -8.19 6.48
N ALA A 175 5.17 -8.45 7.27
CA ALA A 175 6.08 -9.58 7.06
C ALA A 175 5.37 -10.96 7.12
N PRO A 176 4.47 -11.25 8.09
CA PRO A 176 3.72 -12.52 8.11
C PRO A 176 2.97 -12.82 6.82
N HIS A 177 2.37 -11.82 6.16
CA HIS A 177 1.67 -12.02 4.88
C HIS A 177 2.62 -12.48 3.76
N VAL A 178 3.80 -11.88 3.68
CA VAL A 178 4.84 -12.28 2.71
C VAL A 178 5.28 -13.71 2.98
N LEU A 179 5.55 -14.06 4.22
CA LEU A 179 5.99 -15.40 4.59
C LEU A 179 4.94 -16.47 4.25
N ILE A 180 3.65 -16.20 4.52
CA ILE A 180 2.54 -17.08 4.13
C ILE A 180 2.50 -17.25 2.61
N ARG A 181 2.55 -16.15 1.86
CA ARG A 181 2.47 -16.15 0.39
C ARG A 181 3.52 -17.05 -0.26
N PHE A 182 4.71 -17.13 0.35
CA PHE A 182 5.84 -17.91 -0.16
C PHE A 182 6.06 -19.25 0.54
N GLY A 183 5.13 -19.67 1.42
CA GLY A 183 5.23 -20.95 2.12
C GLY A 183 6.47 -21.05 3.03
N ARG A 184 6.91 -19.94 3.60
CA ARG A 184 8.10 -19.88 4.46
C ARG A 184 7.77 -20.35 5.87
N TRP A 185 7.28 -21.59 5.96
CA TRP A 185 6.68 -22.14 7.19
C TRP A 185 7.62 -22.10 8.38
N GLN A 186 8.87 -22.46 8.21
CA GLN A 186 9.84 -22.44 9.32
C GLN A 186 10.08 -21.01 9.80
N GLU A 187 10.23 -20.05 8.89
CA GLU A 187 10.43 -18.64 9.27
C GLU A 187 9.22 -18.08 10.03
N ILE A 188 7.99 -18.55 9.74
CA ILE A 188 6.79 -18.17 10.50
C ILE A 188 6.81 -18.77 11.91
N LEU A 189 7.25 -20.03 12.07
CA LEU A 189 7.35 -20.66 13.38
C LEU A 189 8.42 -20.01 14.25
N ASP A 190 9.48 -19.49 13.62
CA ASP A 190 10.60 -18.82 14.28
C ASP A 190 10.32 -17.33 14.58
N LEU A 191 9.15 -16.76 14.17
CA LEU A 191 8.79 -15.40 14.50
C LEU A 191 8.69 -15.21 16.02
N GLU A 192 9.43 -14.24 16.54
CA GLU A 192 9.35 -13.82 17.93
C GLU A 192 7.95 -13.26 18.27
N ASP A 193 7.64 -13.21 19.57
CA ASP A 193 6.40 -12.57 20.03
C ASP A 193 6.49 -11.05 19.86
N TYR A 194 5.42 -10.47 19.35
CA TYR A 194 5.29 -9.02 19.30
C TYR A 194 4.98 -8.45 20.70
N PRO A 195 5.39 -7.20 20.98
CA PRO A 195 5.05 -6.52 22.23
C PRO A 195 3.55 -6.51 22.54
N GLN A 196 3.19 -6.43 23.82
CA GLN A 196 1.80 -6.49 24.28
C GLN A 196 0.93 -5.33 23.75
N ASP A 197 1.54 -4.20 23.50
CA ASP A 197 0.93 -2.99 22.94
C ASP A 197 0.74 -3.04 21.40
N ARG A 198 1.04 -4.19 20.78
CA ARG A 198 0.84 -4.44 19.34
C ARG A 198 -0.16 -5.57 19.09
N PRO A 199 -1.45 -5.36 19.37
CA PRO A 199 -2.45 -6.42 19.28
C PRO A 199 -2.65 -6.94 17.85
N ILE A 200 -2.54 -6.07 16.82
CA ILE A 200 -2.73 -6.48 15.42
C ILE A 200 -1.55 -7.34 14.96
N SER A 201 -0.32 -6.94 15.23
CA SER A 201 0.87 -7.73 14.91
C SER A 201 0.84 -9.10 15.62
N ARG A 202 0.41 -9.13 16.88
CA ARG A 202 0.24 -10.39 17.65
C ARG A 202 -0.83 -11.28 17.03
N ALA A 203 -1.99 -10.73 16.71
CA ALA A 203 -3.06 -11.46 16.02
C ALA A 203 -2.57 -12.02 14.68
N MET A 204 -1.89 -11.20 13.88
CA MET A 204 -1.34 -11.62 12.58
C MET A 204 -0.29 -12.71 12.70
N ARG A 205 0.54 -12.72 13.77
CA ARG A 205 1.45 -13.82 14.05
C ARG A 205 0.70 -15.12 14.31
N HIS A 206 -0.31 -15.11 15.18
CA HIS A 206 -1.15 -16.29 15.45
C HIS A 206 -1.87 -16.78 14.18
N TYR A 207 -2.39 -15.86 13.39
CA TYR A 207 -2.98 -16.18 12.08
C TYR A 207 -1.98 -16.89 11.18
N ALA A 208 -0.78 -16.35 11.02
CA ALA A 208 0.26 -16.94 10.18
C ALA A 208 0.68 -18.34 10.68
N ARG A 209 0.83 -18.51 12.00
CA ARG A 209 1.17 -19.80 12.62
C ARG A 209 0.06 -20.83 12.46
N SER A 210 -1.22 -20.43 12.56
CA SER A 210 -2.36 -21.33 12.33
C SER A 210 -2.38 -21.88 10.90
N ILE A 211 -2.14 -21.01 9.91
CA ILE A 211 -2.00 -21.43 8.49
C ILE A 211 -0.80 -22.37 8.33
N THR A 212 0.33 -22.04 8.96
CA THR A 212 1.55 -22.85 8.90
C THR A 212 1.31 -24.26 9.45
N HIS A 213 0.73 -24.37 10.64
CA HIS A 213 0.44 -25.67 11.24
C HIS A 213 -0.57 -26.47 10.39
N SER A 214 -1.59 -25.78 9.84
CA SER A 214 -2.53 -26.41 8.90
C SER A 214 -1.84 -26.94 7.64
N ALA A 215 -0.95 -26.16 7.04
CA ALA A 215 -0.18 -26.56 5.85
C ALA A 215 0.76 -27.74 6.12
N LEU A 216 1.25 -27.87 7.37
CA LEU A 216 2.12 -28.95 7.82
C LEU A 216 1.34 -30.18 8.36
N GLY A 217 -0.01 -30.19 8.30
CA GLY A 217 -0.86 -31.27 8.81
C GLY A 217 -0.98 -31.36 10.33
N ARG A 218 -0.56 -30.32 11.05
CA ARG A 218 -0.55 -30.23 12.53
C ARG A 218 -1.83 -29.55 13.00
N THR A 219 -2.95 -30.27 12.92
CA THR A 219 -4.30 -29.68 13.14
C THR A 219 -4.56 -29.24 14.57
N ASP A 220 -3.99 -29.91 15.56
CA ASP A 220 -4.21 -29.54 16.96
C ASP A 220 -3.45 -28.25 17.32
N GLU A 221 -2.20 -28.12 16.86
CA GLU A 221 -1.44 -26.89 16.99
C GLU A 221 -2.09 -25.71 16.23
N ALA A 222 -2.67 -25.97 15.06
CA ALA A 222 -3.41 -24.97 14.32
C ALA A 222 -4.61 -24.43 15.12
N ARG A 223 -5.36 -25.31 15.82
CA ARG A 223 -6.49 -24.91 16.68
C ARG A 223 -6.03 -24.05 17.86
N VAL A 224 -4.93 -24.40 18.49
CA VAL A 224 -4.33 -23.59 19.59
C VAL A 224 -4.03 -22.18 19.10
N GLU A 225 -3.43 -22.03 17.93
CA GLU A 225 -3.13 -20.73 17.35
C GLU A 225 -4.40 -19.94 16.98
N ILE A 226 -5.47 -20.61 16.50
CA ILE A 226 -6.76 -19.96 16.25
C ILE A 226 -7.39 -19.44 17.54
N GLU A 227 -7.34 -20.23 18.62
CA GLU A 227 -7.84 -19.79 19.93
C GLU A 227 -7.04 -18.58 20.47
N ALA A 228 -5.73 -18.60 20.29
CA ALA A 228 -4.87 -17.48 20.67
C ALA A 228 -5.17 -16.22 19.83
N PHE A 229 -5.36 -16.37 18.50
CA PHE A 229 -5.82 -15.30 17.62
C PHE A 229 -7.11 -14.66 18.13
N ASN A 230 -8.14 -15.48 18.40
CA ASN A 230 -9.44 -15.00 18.86
C ASN A 230 -9.35 -14.22 20.19
N LYS A 231 -8.46 -14.64 21.10
CA LYS A 231 -8.24 -13.94 22.38
C LYS A 231 -7.58 -12.57 22.21
N VAL A 232 -6.74 -12.42 21.18
CA VAL A 232 -6.04 -11.14 20.92
C VAL A 232 -6.91 -10.20 20.09
N ALA A 233 -7.76 -10.75 19.21
CA ALA A 233 -8.61 -9.97 18.30
C ALA A 233 -9.95 -9.52 18.95
N ALA A 234 -10.31 -10.04 20.12
CA ALA A 234 -11.51 -9.66 20.89
C ALA A 234 -11.29 -8.37 21.68
#